data_4b4cea6de2eda30ceb11e076a8c71d0c
#
_entry.id   4b4cea6de2eda30ceb11e076a8c71d0c
#
_cell.length_a   1.000
_cell.length_b   1.000
_cell.length_c   1.000
_cell.angle_alpha   90.00
_cell.angle_beta   90.00
_cell.angle_gamma   90.00
#
_symmetry.space_group_name_H-M   'P 1'
#
loop_
_entity.id
_entity.type
_entity.pdbx_description
1 polymer ?
#
loop_
_entity_poly.entity_id
_entity_poly.type
_entity_poly.pdbx_seq_one_letter_code
_entity_poly.pdbx_strand_id
1 'polypeptide(L)'
;MTDYLLVVLHDRDEAETLASALSAAGWTPCTVHKDLLAGEDDVEDADWVIELSTAPDGTPANAHRATLESLAEHHDAFITD
;
A
#
# COMPACT_ATOMS: atom_id res chain seq x y z
N MET A 1 -16.06 -5.90 -8.13
CA MET A 1 -14.69 -6.40 -8.21
C MET A 1 -13.73 -5.24 -8.26
N THR A 2 -12.74 -5.23 -7.39
CA THR A 2 -11.80 -4.13 -7.31
C THR A 2 -10.54 -4.44 -8.07
N ASP A 3 -10.00 -3.44 -8.76
CA ASP A 3 -8.75 -3.58 -9.50
C ASP A 3 -7.57 -3.03 -8.73
N TYR A 4 -7.78 -2.66 -7.48
CA TYR A 4 -6.72 -2.08 -6.68
C TYR A 4 -6.38 -2.97 -5.49
N LEU A 5 -5.19 -2.75 -4.95
CA LEU A 5 -4.75 -3.41 -3.73
C LEU A 5 -4.32 -2.35 -2.73
N LEU A 6 -4.44 -2.68 -1.48
CA LEU A 6 -4.01 -1.81 -0.39
C LEU A 6 -2.87 -2.49 0.35
N VAL A 7 -1.77 -1.77 0.55
CA VAL A 7 -0.65 -2.25 1.34
C VAL A 7 -0.75 -1.56 2.70
N VAL A 8 -0.90 -2.36 3.75
CA VAL A 8 -1.14 -1.82 5.09
C VAL A 8 0.13 -1.97 5.92
N LEU A 9 0.58 -0.87 6.47
CA LEU A 9 1.79 -0.82 7.30
C LEU A 9 1.46 -0.15 8.63
N HIS A 10 2.28 -0.46 9.64
CA HIS A 10 2.08 0.12 10.97
C HIS A 10 2.95 1.34 11.20
N ASP A 11 3.92 1.61 10.32
CA ASP A 11 4.90 2.67 10.48
C ASP A 11 4.78 3.64 9.31
N ARG A 12 4.61 4.91 9.63
CA ARG A 12 4.47 5.93 8.59
C ARG A 12 5.72 6.04 7.72
N ASP A 13 6.90 6.04 8.37
CA ASP A 13 8.14 6.17 7.61
C ASP A 13 8.33 5.01 6.67
N GLU A 14 7.98 3.82 7.12
CA GLU A 14 8.07 2.64 6.28
C GLU A 14 7.08 2.74 5.12
N ALA A 15 5.88 3.23 5.40
CA ALA A 15 4.87 3.38 4.36
C ALA A 15 5.31 4.37 3.29
N GLU A 16 5.87 5.49 3.71
CA GLU A 16 6.34 6.48 2.76
C GLU A 16 7.53 5.98 1.96
N THR A 17 8.43 5.26 2.62
CA THR A 17 9.57 4.68 1.92
C THR A 17 9.12 3.66 0.88
N LEU A 18 8.19 2.80 1.25
CA LEU A 18 7.70 1.78 0.33
C LEU A 18 6.92 2.41 -0.82
N ALA A 19 6.08 3.40 -0.52
CA ALA A 19 5.33 4.08 -1.57
C ALA A 19 6.27 4.79 -2.55
N SER A 20 7.33 5.40 -2.04
CA SER A 20 8.30 6.06 -2.89
C SER A 20 9.01 5.06 -3.80
N ALA A 21 9.36 3.90 -3.25
CA ALA A 21 10.00 2.85 -4.04
C ALA A 21 9.06 2.32 -5.11
N LEU A 22 7.80 2.12 -4.77
CA LEU A 22 6.83 1.63 -5.73
C LEU A 22 6.57 2.67 -6.82
N SER A 23 6.48 3.93 -6.45
CA SER A 23 6.28 5.00 -7.42
C SER A 23 7.47 5.08 -8.37
N ALA A 24 8.67 4.94 -7.85
CA ALA A 24 9.87 4.95 -8.70
C ALA A 24 9.88 3.77 -9.65
N ALA A 25 9.28 2.66 -9.26
CA ALA A 25 9.19 1.49 -10.12
C ALA A 25 8.08 1.59 -11.16
N GLY A 26 7.18 2.56 -11.01
CA GLY A 26 6.12 2.77 -11.98
C GLY A 26 4.72 2.42 -11.51
N TRP A 27 4.56 2.04 -10.27
CA TRP A 27 3.24 1.75 -9.71
C TRP A 27 2.47 3.04 -9.48
N THR A 28 1.17 2.99 -9.68
CA THR A 28 0.31 4.16 -9.46
C THR A 28 -0.98 3.72 -8.79
N PRO A 29 -1.60 4.59 -8.01
CA PRO A 29 -1.21 5.96 -7.69
C PRO A 29 -0.18 6.08 -6.56
N CYS A 30 0.11 5.03 -5.77
CA CYS A 30 1.05 5.05 -4.65
C CYS A 30 0.69 6.12 -3.62
N THR A 31 -0.59 6.25 -3.36
CA THR A 31 -1.09 7.22 -2.40
C THR A 31 -1.00 6.65 -1.00
N VAL A 32 -0.34 7.39 -0.10
CA VAL A 32 -0.24 6.99 1.30
C VAL A 32 -1.25 7.79 2.11
N HIS A 33 -2.10 7.09 2.85
CA HIS A 33 -3.03 7.78 3.71
C HIS A 33 -3.24 6.97 5.00
N LYS A 34 -3.72 7.67 6.00
CA LYS A 34 -3.95 7.09 7.31
C LYS A 34 -5.28 6.36 7.31
N ASP A 35 -5.29 5.19 7.93
CA ASP A 35 -6.52 4.40 8.03
C ASP A 35 -7.28 4.86 9.26
N LEU A 36 -8.38 5.56 9.05
CA LEU A 36 -9.18 6.13 10.12
C LEU A 36 -10.48 5.36 10.27
N LEU A 37 -10.37 4.08 10.54
CA LEU A 37 -11.54 3.21 10.56
C LEU A 37 -12.61 3.65 11.55
N ALA A 38 -12.19 4.12 12.72
CA ALA A 38 -13.13 4.46 13.77
C ALA A 38 -13.48 5.94 13.80
N GLY A 39 -12.98 6.72 12.86
CA GLY A 39 -13.22 8.15 12.86
C GLY A 39 -12.42 8.88 13.92
N GLU A 40 -11.50 8.23 14.55
CA GLU A 40 -10.62 8.84 15.55
C GLU A 40 -9.52 9.59 14.85
N ASP A 41 -9.33 10.83 15.24
CA ASP A 41 -8.41 11.69 14.53
C ASP A 41 -7.08 11.88 15.24
N ASP A 42 -6.91 11.28 16.41
CA ASP A 42 -5.63 11.38 17.11
C ASP A 42 -5.12 10.02 17.56
N VAL A 43 -5.41 8.99 16.77
CA VAL A 43 -4.96 7.64 17.07
C VAL A 43 -3.52 7.49 16.65
N GLU A 44 -2.65 7.22 17.62
CA GLU A 44 -1.24 7.04 17.34
C GLU A 44 -0.95 5.68 16.70
N ASP A 45 -1.85 4.74 16.89
CA ASP A 45 -1.68 3.38 16.39
C ASP A 45 -2.38 3.15 15.06
N ALA A 46 -2.80 4.20 14.40
CA ALA A 46 -3.49 4.05 13.12
C ALA A 46 -2.55 3.44 12.09
N ASP A 47 -3.11 2.57 11.26
CA ASP A 47 -2.34 1.97 10.18
C ASP A 47 -2.21 2.95 9.03
N TRP A 48 -1.18 2.74 8.24
CA TRP A 48 -0.92 3.53 7.04
C TRP A 48 -1.16 2.65 5.83
N VAL A 49 -1.85 3.19 4.84
CA VAL A 49 -2.31 2.42 3.68
C VAL A 49 -1.74 3.04 2.43
N ILE A 50 -1.17 2.20 1.56
CA ILE A 50 -0.71 2.60 0.24
C ILE A 50 -1.68 2.02 -0.77
N GLU A 51 -2.28 2.88 -1.57
CA GLU A 51 -3.22 2.43 -2.60
C GLU A 51 -2.50 2.24 -3.93
N LEU A 52 -2.68 1.06 -4.53
CA LEU A 52 -2.08 0.72 -5.82
C LEU A 52 -3.18 0.24 -6.75
N SER A 53 -3.24 0.81 -7.94
CA SER A 53 -4.23 0.42 -8.95
C SER A 53 -3.59 -0.22 -10.15
N THR A 54 -2.49 0.32 -10.63
CA THR A 54 -1.88 -0.08 -11.90
C THR A 54 -0.41 -0.39 -11.70
N ALA A 55 0.00 -1.54 -12.24
CA ALA A 55 1.40 -1.94 -12.22
C ALA A 55 2.19 -1.20 -13.29
N PRO A 56 3.53 -1.26 -13.22
CA PRO A 56 4.36 -0.54 -14.20
C PRO A 56 4.14 -0.96 -15.64
N ASP A 57 3.66 -2.18 -15.86
CA ASP A 57 3.43 -2.67 -17.21
C ASP A 57 2.01 -2.40 -17.71
N GLY A 58 1.23 -1.64 -16.95
CA GLY A 58 -0.13 -1.28 -17.34
C GLY A 58 -1.20 -2.26 -16.92
N THR A 59 -0.84 -3.37 -16.30
CA THR A 59 -1.83 -4.33 -15.82
C THR A 59 -2.36 -3.90 -14.46
N PRO A 60 -3.52 -4.42 -14.04
CA PRO A 60 -4.04 -4.10 -12.71
C PRO A 60 -3.10 -4.58 -11.61
N ALA A 61 -3.07 -3.83 -10.52
CA ALA A 61 -2.20 -4.17 -9.40
C ALA A 61 -2.51 -5.55 -8.85
N ASN A 62 -3.78 -5.95 -8.82
CA ASN A 62 -4.14 -7.24 -8.25
C ASN A 62 -3.65 -8.42 -9.08
N ALA A 63 -3.21 -8.21 -10.31
CA ALA A 63 -2.59 -9.25 -11.10
C ALA A 63 -1.19 -9.60 -10.58
N HIS A 64 -0.61 -8.74 -9.76
CA HIS A 64 0.72 -8.93 -9.19
C HIS A 64 0.67 -9.12 -7.68
N ARG A 65 -0.43 -9.65 -7.19
CA ARG A 65 -0.63 -9.76 -5.75
C ARG A 65 0.48 -10.56 -5.06
N ALA A 66 0.89 -11.68 -5.68
CA ALA A 66 1.93 -12.52 -5.08
C ALA A 66 3.24 -11.75 -4.94
N THR A 67 3.59 -10.98 -5.98
CA THR A 67 4.80 -10.17 -5.93
C THR A 67 4.72 -9.12 -4.83
N LEU A 68 3.55 -8.48 -4.72
CA LEU A 68 3.37 -7.44 -3.71
C LEU A 68 3.35 -8.04 -2.31
N GLU A 69 2.79 -9.23 -2.15
CA GLU A 69 2.79 -9.88 -0.84
C GLU A 69 4.20 -10.21 -0.39
N SER A 70 5.03 -10.66 -1.32
CA SER A 70 6.43 -10.92 -0.99
C SER A 70 7.14 -9.64 -0.58
N LEU A 71 6.89 -8.56 -1.30
CA LEU A 71 7.49 -7.27 -0.97
C LEU A 71 6.99 -6.78 0.40
N ALA A 72 5.70 -6.95 0.66
CA ALA A 72 5.11 -6.51 1.92
C ALA A 72 5.73 -7.23 3.10
N GLU A 73 6.05 -8.52 2.95
CA GLU A 73 6.66 -9.26 4.05
C GLU A 73 8.01 -8.67 4.46
N HIS A 74 8.74 -8.10 3.52
CA HIS A 74 10.02 -7.48 3.84
C HIS A 74 9.86 -6.21 4.66
N HIS A 75 8.65 -5.66 4.72
CA HIS A 75 8.39 -4.40 5.40
C HIS A 75 7.38 -4.54 6.53
N ASP A 76 7.15 -5.76 6.99
CA ASP A 76 6.15 -6.03 8.04
C ASP A 76 4.78 -5.48 7.66
N ALA A 77 4.45 -5.58 6.38
CA ALA A 77 3.19 -5.08 5.87
C ALA A 77 2.33 -6.25 5.40
N PHE A 78 1.08 -5.96 5.09
CA PHE A 78 0.22 -6.99 4.48
C PHE A 78 -0.63 -6.34 3.40
N ILE A 79 -1.15 -7.21 2.53
CA ILE A 79 -1.95 -6.78 1.38
C ILE A 79 -3.41 -7.09 1.67
N THR A 80 -4.26 -6.14 1.36
CA THR A 80 -5.71 -6.35 1.42
C THR A 80 -6.34 -5.68 0.22
N ASP A 81 -7.58 -6.07 -0.07
CA ASP A 81 -8.33 -5.46 -1.17
C ASP A 81 -9.74 -5.06 -0.77
#